data_65427d503049166e75504ed7d8c4773a
#
_entry.id   65427d503049166e75504ed7d8c4773a
#
_cell.length_a   1.000
_cell.length_b   1.000
_cell.length_c   1.000
_cell.angle_alpha   90.00
_cell.angle_beta   90.00
_cell.angle_gamma   90.00
#
_symmetry.space_group_name_H-M   'P 1'
#
loop_
_entity.id
_entity.type
_entity.pdbx_description
1 polymer ?
#
loop_
_entity_poly.entity_id
_entity_poly.type
_entity_poly.pdbx_seq_one_letter_code
_entity_poly.pdbx_strand_id
1 'polypeptide(L)'
;YVTVQGALTDVAAALNRCPAIAGKMTVVWIGGMPYPKGGCDFNMKQDLAAARAVFGSRVALWQLPVNVYGTVEVTMAEMALKIRPCGTAGRYLYDLMEQYNLTTDEPYTLRKGESWNFGDSPVVAALLGCDLRQNFHMEPAPVLADGGRYLPGSGRAIRVYDSVDVRFLLEDFFAKLALCYGPRTNKA
;
A
#
# COMPACT_ATOMS: atom_id res chain seq x y z
N TYR A 1 0.99 -10.08 11.21
CA TYR A 1 0.81 -8.84 10.43
C TYR A 1 -0.54 -8.86 9.76
N VAL A 2 -1.19 -7.68 9.69
CA VAL A 2 -2.44 -7.44 8.94
C VAL A 2 -2.14 -6.32 7.96
N THR A 3 -2.13 -6.63 6.66
CA THR A 3 -1.94 -5.62 5.61
C THR A 3 -3.29 -5.03 5.24
N VAL A 4 -3.37 -3.71 5.17
CA VAL A 4 -4.59 -2.97 4.81
C VAL A 4 -4.28 -2.06 3.63
N GLN A 5 -4.96 -2.31 2.53
CA GLN A 5 -4.78 -1.62 1.25
C GLN A 5 -5.99 -0.74 0.88
N GLY A 6 -6.84 -0.48 1.86
CA GLY A 6 -8.05 0.33 1.77
C GLY A 6 -8.31 1.10 3.05
N ALA A 7 -9.58 1.36 3.34
CA ALA A 7 -10.02 1.97 4.58
C ALA A 7 -9.70 1.07 5.80
N LEU A 8 -9.50 1.69 6.96
CA LEU A 8 -9.22 0.98 8.21
C LEU A 8 -10.48 0.47 8.92
N THR A 9 -11.62 0.43 8.25
CA THR A 9 -12.94 0.13 8.83
C THR A 9 -12.97 -1.21 9.55
N ASP A 10 -12.51 -2.29 8.91
CA ASP A 10 -12.54 -3.63 9.49
C ASP A 10 -11.59 -3.76 10.69
N VAL A 11 -10.41 -3.13 10.61
CA VAL A 11 -9.45 -3.10 11.73
C VAL A 11 -10.02 -2.35 12.91
N ALA A 12 -10.64 -1.18 12.68
CA ALA A 12 -11.29 -0.40 13.73
C ALA A 12 -12.45 -1.17 14.37
N ALA A 13 -13.29 -1.82 13.56
CA ALA A 13 -14.39 -2.65 14.06
C ALA A 13 -13.87 -3.82 14.91
N ALA A 14 -12.81 -4.50 14.46
CA ALA A 14 -12.20 -5.60 15.20
C ALA A 14 -11.61 -5.13 16.55
N LEU A 15 -10.89 -4.00 16.55
CA LEU A 15 -10.33 -3.40 17.77
C LEU A 15 -11.40 -2.94 18.75
N ASN A 16 -12.51 -2.36 18.25
CA ASN A 16 -13.63 -1.94 19.09
C ASN A 16 -14.34 -3.14 19.71
N ARG A 17 -14.48 -4.24 18.95
CA ARG A 17 -15.12 -5.45 19.43
C ARG A 17 -14.25 -6.24 20.42
N CYS A 18 -12.95 -6.26 20.20
CA CYS A 18 -11.99 -7.01 21.00
C CYS A 18 -10.68 -6.21 21.17
N PRO A 19 -10.61 -5.23 22.09
CA PRO A 19 -9.41 -4.41 22.27
C PRO A 19 -8.13 -5.20 22.60
N ALA A 20 -8.28 -6.40 23.16
CA ALA A 20 -7.15 -7.26 23.52
C ALA A 20 -6.31 -7.74 22.31
N ILE A 21 -6.86 -7.67 21.10
CA ILE A 21 -6.09 -8.03 19.89
C ILE A 21 -5.01 -7.01 19.53
N ALA A 22 -5.12 -5.79 20.04
CA ALA A 22 -4.15 -4.72 19.74
C ALA A 22 -2.69 -5.11 20.07
N GLY A 23 -2.49 -5.92 21.10
CA GLY A 23 -1.16 -6.43 21.47
C GLY A 23 -0.70 -7.67 20.67
N LYS A 24 -1.53 -8.20 19.79
CA LYS A 24 -1.29 -9.47 19.08
C LYS A 24 -1.04 -9.27 17.60
N MET A 25 -1.16 -8.07 17.08
CA MET A 25 -1.01 -7.80 15.65
C MET A 25 -0.25 -6.50 15.40
N THR A 26 0.36 -6.43 14.23
CA THR A 26 0.87 -5.21 13.62
C THR A 26 0.05 -4.92 12.38
N VAL A 27 -0.53 -3.73 12.29
CA VAL A 27 -1.23 -3.25 11.11
C VAL A 27 -0.24 -2.56 10.20
N VAL A 28 -0.17 -3.00 8.94
CA VAL A 28 0.65 -2.39 7.88
C VAL A 28 -0.31 -1.76 6.87
N TRP A 29 -0.35 -0.43 6.80
CA TRP A 29 -1.40 0.30 6.11
C TRP A 29 -0.90 1.25 5.04
N ILE A 30 -1.51 1.15 3.87
CA ILE A 30 -1.37 2.11 2.77
C ILE A 30 -2.36 3.24 3.02
N GLY A 31 -1.88 4.42 3.41
CA GLY A 31 -2.80 5.54 3.59
C GLY A 31 -2.23 6.74 4.33
N GLY A 32 -2.94 7.84 4.14
CA GLY A 32 -2.60 9.14 4.70
C GLY A 32 -1.63 9.95 3.84
N MET A 33 -1.60 11.24 4.09
CA MET A 33 -0.67 12.17 3.46
C MET A 33 0.64 12.26 4.25
N PRO A 34 1.71 12.82 3.66
CA PRO A 34 3.02 12.91 4.31
C PRO A 34 3.01 13.71 5.61
N TYR A 35 3.91 13.32 6.53
CA TYR A 35 4.23 14.11 7.72
C TYR A 35 4.99 15.39 7.34
N PRO A 36 4.91 16.46 8.16
CA PRO A 36 4.11 16.54 9.40
C PRO A 36 2.66 16.97 9.19
N LYS A 37 2.30 17.43 7.98
CA LYS A 37 1.00 18.05 7.73
C LYS A 37 -0.17 17.07 7.79
N GLY A 38 0.01 15.87 7.26
CA GLY A 38 -1.07 14.89 7.10
C GLY A 38 -2.13 15.33 6.08
N GLY A 39 -3.28 14.69 6.15
CA GLY A 39 -4.42 14.90 5.26
C GLY A 39 -5.00 13.55 4.83
N CYS A 40 -6.24 13.59 4.33
CA CYS A 40 -6.87 12.42 3.75
C CYS A 40 -6.35 12.16 2.34
N ASP A 41 -5.74 10.99 2.17
CA ASP A 41 -5.61 10.35 0.88
C ASP A 41 -6.90 9.60 0.51
N PHE A 42 -6.87 8.81 -0.55
CA PHE A 42 -8.03 8.03 -0.98
C PHE A 42 -8.52 7.08 0.13
N ASN A 43 -7.62 6.30 0.75
CA ASN A 43 -7.97 5.29 1.74
C ASN A 43 -8.47 5.90 3.07
N MET A 44 -7.80 6.92 3.58
CA MET A 44 -8.23 7.61 4.80
C MET A 44 -9.58 8.32 4.60
N LYS A 45 -9.82 8.86 3.42
CA LYS A 45 -11.08 9.56 3.09
C LYS A 45 -12.29 8.62 3.11
N GLN A 46 -12.09 7.33 2.81
CA GLN A 46 -13.18 6.35 2.82
C GLN A 46 -13.79 6.18 4.23
N ASP A 47 -12.94 6.22 5.27
CA ASP A 47 -13.42 6.12 6.66
C ASP A 47 -12.43 6.81 7.63
N LEU A 48 -12.57 8.12 7.75
CA LEU A 48 -11.76 8.91 8.69
C LEU A 48 -12.03 8.54 10.16
N ALA A 49 -13.25 8.08 10.49
CA ALA A 49 -13.61 7.68 11.85
C ALA A 49 -12.84 6.40 12.23
N ALA A 50 -12.77 5.42 11.33
CA ALA A 50 -11.96 4.22 11.53
C ALA A 50 -10.46 4.55 11.66
N ALA A 51 -9.95 5.45 10.82
CA ALA A 51 -8.57 5.91 10.93
C ALA A 51 -8.30 6.54 12.32
N ARG A 52 -9.19 7.40 12.81
CA ARG A 52 -9.11 7.97 14.16
C ARG A 52 -9.07 6.91 15.25
N ALA A 53 -9.92 5.89 15.14
CA ALA A 53 -9.96 4.80 16.11
C ALA A 53 -8.65 3.99 16.11
N VAL A 54 -8.09 3.67 14.94
CA VAL A 54 -6.84 2.91 14.84
C VAL A 54 -5.65 3.74 15.32
N PHE A 55 -5.55 5.01 14.91
CA PHE A 55 -4.48 5.90 15.38
C PHE A 55 -4.53 6.16 16.89
N GLY A 56 -5.72 6.26 17.45
CA GLY A 56 -5.94 6.41 18.91
C GLY A 56 -5.80 5.11 19.70
N SER A 57 -5.72 3.95 19.05
CA SER A 57 -5.61 2.64 19.72
C SER A 57 -4.17 2.33 20.17
N ARG A 58 -3.95 1.14 20.76
CA ARG A 58 -2.63 0.64 21.14
C ARG A 58 -2.01 -0.30 20.09
N VAL A 59 -2.67 -0.55 18.97
CA VAL A 59 -2.19 -1.48 17.95
C VAL A 59 -0.88 -0.96 17.33
N ALA A 60 0.09 -1.83 17.12
CA ALA A 60 1.28 -1.48 16.37
C ALA A 60 0.87 -1.10 14.93
N LEU A 61 1.26 0.09 14.47
CA LEU A 61 0.92 0.61 13.14
C LEU A 61 2.18 0.94 12.36
N TRP A 62 2.27 0.41 11.17
CA TRP A 62 3.23 0.77 10.13
C TRP A 62 2.46 1.49 9.04
N GLN A 63 2.74 2.76 8.83
CA GLN A 63 2.06 3.59 7.86
C GLN A 63 2.94 3.79 6.62
N LEU A 64 2.34 3.59 5.44
CA LEU A 64 2.95 3.88 4.15
C LEU A 64 2.12 4.99 3.48
N PRO A 65 2.50 6.26 3.65
CA PRO A 65 1.74 7.39 3.13
C PRO A 65 1.92 7.58 1.61
N VAL A 66 1.17 8.53 1.03
CA VAL A 66 1.10 8.72 -0.43
C VAL A 66 2.45 8.98 -1.10
N ASN A 67 3.37 9.63 -0.41
CA ASN A 67 4.73 9.85 -0.93
C ASN A 67 5.55 8.56 -1.07
N VAL A 68 5.12 7.47 -0.44
CA VAL A 68 5.71 6.14 -0.58
C VAL A 68 4.97 5.34 -1.63
N TYR A 69 3.68 5.14 -1.46
CA TYR A 69 2.93 4.30 -2.38
C TYR A 69 2.75 4.92 -3.78
N GLY A 70 2.76 6.24 -3.87
CA GLY A 70 2.68 6.95 -5.15
C GLY A 70 3.92 6.80 -6.02
N THR A 71 5.03 6.26 -5.50
CA THR A 71 6.27 6.10 -6.28
C THR A 71 6.35 4.77 -7.05
N VAL A 72 5.44 3.82 -6.78
CA VAL A 72 5.50 2.48 -7.39
C VAL A 72 4.82 2.49 -8.76
N GLU A 73 5.48 3.12 -9.72
CA GLU A 73 5.02 3.20 -11.11
C GLU A 73 5.65 2.10 -11.96
N VAL A 74 4.83 1.51 -12.84
CA VAL A 74 5.24 0.51 -13.83
C VAL A 74 4.74 0.94 -15.20
N THR A 75 5.58 0.87 -16.23
CA THR A 75 5.14 1.22 -17.57
C THR A 75 4.24 0.14 -18.17
N MET A 76 3.30 0.53 -19.03
CA MET A 76 2.46 -0.41 -19.79
C MET A 76 3.30 -1.36 -20.63
N ALA A 77 4.41 -0.88 -21.20
CA ALA A 77 5.36 -1.70 -21.96
C ALA A 77 6.02 -2.77 -21.08
N GLU A 78 6.44 -2.41 -19.85
CA GLU A 78 7.02 -3.36 -18.92
C GLU A 78 6.01 -4.41 -18.48
N MET A 79 4.76 -4.01 -18.22
CA MET A 79 3.68 -4.94 -17.89
C MET A 79 3.37 -5.88 -19.07
N ALA A 80 3.37 -5.38 -20.32
CA ALA A 80 3.19 -6.20 -21.50
C ALA A 80 4.29 -7.26 -21.66
N LEU A 81 5.52 -6.94 -21.29
CA LEU A 81 6.65 -7.86 -21.36
C LEU A 81 6.71 -8.83 -20.19
N LYS A 82 6.47 -8.36 -18.95
CA LYS A 82 6.74 -9.13 -17.74
C LYS A 82 5.49 -9.77 -17.12
N ILE A 83 4.30 -9.18 -17.27
CA ILE A 83 3.05 -9.67 -16.69
C ILE A 83 2.23 -10.47 -17.69
N ARG A 84 1.93 -9.87 -18.85
CA ARG A 84 1.02 -10.46 -19.85
C ARG A 84 1.37 -11.88 -20.28
N PRO A 85 2.66 -12.28 -20.44
CA PRO A 85 3.03 -13.64 -20.82
C PRO A 85 2.84 -14.69 -19.72
N CYS A 86 2.55 -14.27 -18.49
CA CYS A 86 2.46 -15.15 -17.33
C CYS A 86 1.09 -15.86 -17.24
N GLY A 87 0.80 -16.69 -18.24
CA GLY A 87 -0.39 -17.54 -18.29
C GLY A 87 -1.70 -16.75 -18.30
N THR A 88 -2.79 -17.40 -17.89
CA THR A 88 -4.12 -16.78 -17.85
C THR A 88 -4.19 -15.65 -16.83
N ALA A 89 -3.54 -15.83 -15.68
CA ALA A 89 -3.55 -14.82 -14.61
C ALA A 89 -2.84 -13.53 -15.05
N GLY A 90 -1.64 -13.64 -15.62
CA GLY A 90 -0.89 -12.47 -16.09
C GLY A 90 -1.60 -11.74 -17.22
N ARG A 91 -2.18 -12.49 -18.17
CA ARG A 91 -2.98 -11.89 -19.24
C ARG A 91 -4.19 -11.14 -18.68
N TYR A 92 -4.94 -11.75 -17.78
CA TYR A 92 -6.11 -11.13 -17.19
C TYR A 92 -5.75 -9.83 -16.45
N LEU A 93 -4.69 -9.85 -15.64
CA LEU A 93 -4.23 -8.65 -14.92
C LEU A 93 -3.83 -7.53 -15.88
N TYR A 94 -3.06 -7.86 -16.94
CA TYR A 94 -2.66 -6.87 -17.94
C TYR A 94 -3.87 -6.28 -18.67
N ASP A 95 -4.74 -7.14 -19.20
CA ASP A 95 -5.90 -6.71 -19.99
C ASP A 95 -6.85 -5.85 -19.15
N LEU A 96 -7.03 -6.17 -17.85
CA LEU A 96 -7.83 -5.36 -16.92
C LEU A 96 -7.23 -3.97 -16.71
N MET A 97 -5.93 -3.89 -16.46
CA MET A 97 -5.23 -2.61 -16.26
C MET A 97 -5.20 -1.77 -17.54
N GLU A 98 -4.95 -2.40 -18.70
CA GLU A 98 -4.98 -1.73 -20.00
C GLU A 98 -6.37 -1.16 -20.29
N GLN A 99 -7.41 -1.98 -20.12
CA GLN A 99 -8.79 -1.54 -20.35
C GLN A 99 -9.17 -0.37 -19.44
N TYR A 100 -8.87 -0.48 -18.14
CA TYR A 100 -9.16 0.61 -17.20
C TYR A 100 -8.41 1.89 -17.56
N ASN A 101 -7.11 1.77 -17.89
CA ASN A 101 -6.27 2.92 -18.26
C ASN A 101 -6.75 3.64 -19.53
N LEU A 102 -7.35 2.91 -20.47
CA LEU A 102 -7.91 3.47 -21.69
C LEU A 102 -9.31 4.07 -21.52
N THR A 103 -10.12 3.56 -20.60
CA THR A 103 -11.55 3.89 -20.52
C THR A 103 -11.92 4.79 -19.34
N THR A 104 -11.05 4.94 -18.35
CA THR A 104 -11.38 5.73 -17.16
C THR A 104 -11.27 7.23 -17.41
N ASP A 105 -12.31 7.96 -17.01
CA ASP A 105 -12.36 9.42 -17.00
C ASP A 105 -12.17 10.01 -15.58
N GLU A 106 -11.92 9.15 -14.60
CA GLU A 106 -11.75 9.57 -13.21
C GLU A 106 -10.59 10.54 -13.04
N PRO A 107 -10.82 11.78 -12.57
CA PRO A 107 -9.79 12.81 -12.51
C PRO A 107 -8.67 12.50 -11.50
N TYR A 108 -8.93 11.59 -10.58
CA TYR A 108 -7.98 11.18 -9.53
C TYR A 108 -7.24 9.90 -9.84
N THR A 109 -7.46 9.30 -11.00
CA THR A 109 -6.69 8.12 -11.39
C THR A 109 -5.24 8.50 -11.59
N LEU A 110 -4.39 7.80 -10.89
CA LEU A 110 -2.94 7.98 -10.93
C LEU A 110 -2.34 7.46 -12.24
N ARG A 111 -3.19 7.12 -13.21
CA ARG A 111 -2.79 6.52 -14.41
C ARG A 111 -3.50 6.90 -15.57
N LYS A 112 -2.95 7.46 -16.50
CA LYS A 112 -3.42 7.63 -17.86
C LYS A 112 -2.23 7.49 -18.78
N GLY A 113 -2.35 6.68 -19.83
CA GLY A 113 -1.34 6.52 -20.85
C GLY A 113 -0.32 5.43 -20.53
N GLU A 114 0.94 5.80 -20.43
CA GLU A 114 2.08 4.89 -20.50
C GLU A 114 2.44 4.17 -19.21
N SER A 115 1.75 4.43 -18.10
CA SER A 115 2.08 3.83 -16.81
C SER A 115 0.88 3.41 -15.98
N TRP A 116 1.15 2.57 -14.98
CA TRP A 116 0.21 2.16 -13.94
C TRP A 116 0.88 2.22 -12.57
N ASN A 117 0.18 2.70 -11.55
CA ASN A 117 0.70 2.73 -10.19
C ASN A 117 0.30 1.47 -9.42
N PHE A 118 1.30 0.72 -8.93
CA PHE A 118 1.11 -0.40 -8.02
C PHE A 118 1.11 0.05 -6.56
N GLY A 119 0.32 1.08 -6.25
CA GLY A 119 0.30 1.77 -4.96
C GLY A 119 -0.04 0.89 -3.77
N ASP A 120 -0.67 -0.26 -3.97
CA ASP A 120 -0.98 -1.20 -2.89
C ASP A 120 0.17 -2.19 -2.59
N SER A 121 1.14 -2.30 -3.49
CA SER A 121 2.25 -3.24 -3.36
C SER A 121 3.27 -2.91 -2.26
N PRO A 122 3.49 -1.65 -1.83
CA PRO A 122 4.46 -1.32 -0.78
C PRO A 122 4.27 -2.03 0.56
N VAL A 123 3.06 -2.49 0.91
CA VAL A 123 2.88 -3.33 2.12
C VAL A 123 3.66 -4.63 2.02
N VAL A 124 3.80 -5.16 0.80
CA VAL A 124 4.61 -6.37 0.55
C VAL A 124 6.08 -6.05 0.72
N ALA A 125 6.56 -4.92 0.18
CA ALA A 125 7.93 -4.47 0.40
C ALA A 125 8.26 -4.29 1.88
N ALA A 126 7.34 -3.69 2.65
CA ALA A 126 7.49 -3.51 4.09
C ALA A 126 7.64 -4.84 4.85
N LEU A 127 7.04 -5.91 4.36
CA LEU A 127 7.14 -7.24 4.97
C LEU A 127 8.32 -8.07 4.47
N LEU A 128 8.70 -7.94 3.19
CA LEU A 128 9.78 -8.71 2.57
C LEU A 128 11.16 -8.07 2.76
N GLY A 129 11.21 -6.75 2.88
CA GLY A 129 12.46 -6.02 2.98
C GLY A 129 13.11 -6.18 4.35
N CYS A 130 14.44 -6.26 4.37
CA CYS A 130 15.20 -6.05 5.59
C CYS A 130 15.27 -4.55 5.89
N ASP A 131 15.52 -4.20 7.15
CA ASP A 131 15.60 -2.79 7.59
C ASP A 131 16.62 -1.95 6.81
N LEU A 132 17.63 -2.59 6.19
CA LEU A 132 18.62 -1.92 5.35
C LEU A 132 18.06 -1.42 3.99
N ARG A 133 16.93 -1.94 3.55
CA ARG A 133 16.29 -1.59 2.28
C ARG A 133 15.05 -0.72 2.44
N GLN A 134 14.74 -0.36 3.67
CA GLN A 134 13.54 0.41 4.00
C GLN A 134 13.96 1.65 4.76
N ASN A 135 13.44 2.78 4.35
CA ASN A 135 13.62 4.02 5.07
C ASN A 135 12.32 4.36 5.81
N PHE A 136 12.41 4.41 7.12
CA PHE A 136 11.30 4.78 7.99
C PHE A 136 11.80 5.50 9.23
N HIS A 137 10.92 6.26 9.83
CA HIS A 137 11.15 6.86 11.14
C HIS A 137 10.01 6.53 12.11
N MET A 138 10.23 6.79 13.37
CA MET A 138 9.23 6.62 14.40
C MET A 138 8.61 7.98 14.74
N GLU A 139 7.28 8.05 14.64
CA GLU A 139 6.53 9.25 14.98
C GLU A 139 5.52 8.98 16.11
N PRO A 140 5.27 9.92 17.00
CA PRO A 140 4.10 9.84 17.87
C PRO A 140 2.84 9.77 17.03
N ALA A 141 1.96 8.80 17.30
CA ALA A 141 0.69 8.69 16.59
C ALA A 141 -0.09 10.01 16.70
N PRO A 142 -0.37 10.69 15.58
CA PRO A 142 -1.07 11.97 15.63
C PRO A 142 -2.54 11.81 15.99
N VAL A 143 -3.12 12.88 16.49
CA VAL A 143 -4.58 13.03 16.53
C VAL A 143 -5.04 13.48 15.13
N LEU A 144 -5.99 12.77 14.55
CA LEU A 144 -6.50 13.09 13.23
C LEU A 144 -7.65 14.11 13.32
N ALA A 145 -7.38 15.35 12.93
CA ALA A 145 -8.37 16.42 12.81
C ALA A 145 -9.26 16.22 11.57
N ASP A 146 -10.19 17.12 11.34
CA ASP A 146 -11.01 17.10 10.13
C ASP A 146 -10.14 17.25 8.88
N GLY A 147 -10.53 16.53 7.82
CA GLY A 147 -9.72 16.39 6.63
C GLY A 147 -8.44 15.56 6.81
N GLY A 148 -8.30 14.81 7.90
CA GLY A 148 -7.16 13.93 8.17
C GLY A 148 -5.87 14.66 8.54
N ARG A 149 -5.92 15.96 8.86
CA ARG A 149 -4.76 16.75 9.27
C ARG A 149 -4.17 16.22 10.57
N TYR A 150 -2.85 16.13 10.64
CA TYR A 150 -2.14 15.63 11.80
C TYR A 150 -1.93 16.74 12.85
N LEU A 151 -2.43 16.48 14.04
CA LEU A 151 -2.19 17.31 15.21
C LEU A 151 -1.26 16.57 16.18
N PRO A 152 -0.50 17.26 17.02
CA PRO A 152 0.34 16.61 18.02
C PRO A 152 -0.44 15.61 18.84
N GLY A 153 0.05 14.39 18.90
CA GLY A 153 -0.48 13.31 19.73
C GLY A 153 0.46 13.02 20.88
N SER A 154 -0.10 12.54 22.00
CA SER A 154 0.68 12.06 23.16
C SER A 154 0.81 10.55 23.17
N GLY A 155 0.48 9.92 22.06
CA GLY A 155 0.27 8.48 22.00
C GLY A 155 1.55 7.66 21.83
N ARG A 156 1.34 6.38 21.54
CA ARG A 156 2.37 5.44 21.16
C ARG A 156 3.12 5.90 19.90
N ALA A 157 4.36 5.48 19.76
CA ALA A 157 5.07 5.64 18.51
C ALA A 157 4.49 4.71 17.42
N ILE A 158 4.40 5.20 16.20
CA ILE A 158 4.08 4.43 14.99
C ILE A 158 5.27 4.48 14.06
N ARG A 159 5.40 3.47 13.20
CA ARG A 159 6.40 3.46 12.15
C ARG A 159 5.82 4.15 10.91
N VAL A 160 6.52 5.14 10.40
CA VAL A 160 6.15 5.86 9.16
C VAL A 160 7.24 5.64 8.15
N TYR A 161 6.87 5.08 6.99
CA TYR A 161 7.82 4.86 5.91
C TYR A 161 8.05 6.16 5.14
N ASP A 162 9.31 6.41 4.80
CA ASP A 162 9.75 7.51 3.92
C ASP A 162 9.96 7.03 2.49
N SER A 163 10.37 5.77 2.33
CA SER A 163 10.51 5.11 1.04
C SER A 163 10.54 3.58 1.18
N VAL A 164 10.32 2.89 0.07
CA VAL A 164 10.56 1.46 -0.10
C VAL A 164 11.48 1.22 -1.28
N ASP A 165 12.18 0.09 -1.31
CA ASP A 165 12.96 -0.30 -2.49
C ASP A 165 12.03 -0.78 -3.60
N VAL A 166 11.58 0.16 -4.44
CA VAL A 166 10.66 -0.11 -5.56
C VAL A 166 11.24 -1.11 -6.55
N ARG A 167 12.56 -1.01 -6.82
CA ARG A 167 13.21 -1.95 -7.73
C ARG A 167 13.17 -3.37 -7.19
N PHE A 168 13.53 -3.56 -5.93
CA PHE A 168 13.46 -4.87 -5.29
C PHE A 168 12.03 -5.43 -5.31
N LEU A 169 11.05 -4.61 -4.94
CA LEU A 169 9.64 -5.00 -4.92
C LEU A 169 9.14 -5.48 -6.28
N LEU A 170 9.39 -4.71 -7.33
CA LEU A 170 8.90 -5.00 -8.67
C LEU A 170 9.63 -6.19 -9.30
N GLU A 171 10.95 -6.28 -9.18
CA GLU A 171 11.72 -7.41 -9.71
C GLU A 171 11.36 -8.73 -9.01
N ASP A 172 11.15 -8.72 -7.69
CA ASP A 172 10.69 -9.90 -6.95
C ASP A 172 9.28 -10.32 -7.40
N PHE A 173 8.38 -9.36 -7.58
CA PHE A 173 7.03 -9.62 -8.09
C PHE A 173 7.06 -10.24 -9.50
N PHE A 174 7.78 -9.63 -10.43
CA PHE A 174 7.86 -10.13 -11.81
C PHE A 174 8.52 -11.51 -11.88
N ALA A 175 9.59 -11.71 -11.12
CA ALA A 175 10.27 -13.00 -11.06
C ALA A 175 9.35 -14.09 -10.51
N LYS A 176 8.65 -13.84 -9.41
CA LYS A 176 7.69 -14.80 -8.82
C LYS A 176 6.51 -15.08 -9.76
N LEU A 177 5.99 -14.05 -10.41
CA LEU A 177 4.91 -14.22 -11.37
C LEU A 177 5.36 -15.11 -12.56
N ALA A 178 6.56 -14.85 -13.10
CA ALA A 178 7.12 -15.67 -14.18
C ALA A 178 7.41 -17.11 -13.74
N LEU A 179 7.94 -17.32 -12.54
CA LEU A 179 8.20 -18.66 -12.01
C LEU A 179 6.91 -19.46 -11.76
N CYS A 180 5.86 -18.79 -11.30
CA CYS A 180 4.60 -19.47 -10.97
C CYS A 180 3.69 -19.68 -12.19
N TYR A 181 3.67 -18.73 -13.12
CA TYR A 181 2.69 -18.67 -14.20
C TYR A 181 3.31 -18.43 -15.60
N GLY A 182 4.61 -18.23 -15.68
CA GLY A 182 5.29 -18.04 -16.95
C GLY A 182 5.24 -19.27 -17.87
N PRO A 183 5.55 -19.10 -19.16
CA PRO A 183 5.62 -20.22 -20.08
C PRO A 183 6.62 -21.27 -19.55
N ARG A 184 6.16 -22.51 -19.41
CA ARG A 184 7.06 -23.60 -19.06
C ARG A 184 8.02 -23.80 -20.22
N THR A 185 9.28 -23.45 -20.04
CA THR A 185 10.33 -23.90 -20.95
C THR A 185 10.39 -25.43 -20.81
N ASN A 186 9.90 -26.15 -21.84
CA ASN A 186 10.20 -27.57 -21.94
C ASN A 186 11.73 -27.67 -21.92
N LYS A 187 12.27 -28.17 -20.81
CA LYS A 187 13.67 -28.60 -20.81
C LYS A 187 13.73 -29.76 -21.83
N ALA A 188 14.37 -29.49 -22.98
CA ALA A 188 14.78 -30.50 -23.91
C ALA A 188 15.74 -31.49 -23.25
#